data_a78009b564365540bf8d5be691a170c1
#
_entry.id   a78009b564365540bf8d5be691a170c1
#
_cell.length_a   1.000
_cell.length_b   1.000
_cell.length_c   1.000
_cell.angle_alpha   90.00
_cell.angle_beta   90.00
_cell.angle_gamma   90.00
#
_symmetry.space_group_name_H-M   'P 1'
#
loop_
_entity.id
_entity.type
_entity.pdbx_description
1 polymer ?
#
loop_
_entity_poly.entity_id
_entity_poly.type
_entity_poly.pdbx_seq_one_letter_code
_entity_poly.pdbx_strand_id
1 'polypeptide(L)'
;MRLSELFREVEFDGSIKNDADINLVTDDSRLVRPSSLFVCIRHRSFDGHTAALDALASGAAAVVTQDRLGLENEFRVADSRSAYARLCAALCNHPERKLRLIGVTGTNGKTTVTTLIRNILSDSGTKTLLTGTVCNRLGDENLPSGLTTPKPPELYSLLSRAVSQGCKACVMEASSQALAQGRLEGIDFDAAVFTNITRDHLDYHGTFENYISAKKKLFEHSALSIVNLDDPRANEIIAASKGKIITFSTVLDCADYTAKNISLLSDCVHFELVSKGHIEHIEFASPGLFSVSNAMAAAVCAINLGIEPKDAAQSLAKSKSVCGRLERVECSAPYSVIIDYAHTPDGLEQVLRALRPSCRGKLIVLFGCGGDRDRTKRPLMGAAACKYADKIIITSDNPRSEDPIKIIGDILKGTDKKRRDLFVEPDRRKAIALALKTAEPGDTVLLAGKGHEKYQLIGGEKLPLDERETVRKILGLPHDTGRKKQ
;
A
#
# COMPACT_ATOMS: atom_id res chain seq x y z
N MET A 1 -15.81 23.30 -16.56
CA MET A 1 -15.61 24.30 -15.48
C MET A 1 -14.79 25.45 -16.04
N ARG A 2 -15.16 26.68 -15.72
CA ARG A 2 -14.39 27.86 -16.18
C ARG A 2 -12.99 27.90 -15.53
N LEU A 3 -12.01 28.37 -16.27
CA LEU A 3 -10.62 28.47 -15.79
C LEU A 3 -10.53 29.32 -14.51
N SER A 4 -11.28 30.46 -14.46
CA SER A 4 -11.36 31.32 -13.27
C SER A 4 -11.93 30.60 -12.02
N GLU A 5 -12.89 29.71 -12.22
CA GLU A 5 -13.43 28.88 -11.12
C GLU A 5 -12.43 27.84 -10.66
N LEU A 6 -11.71 27.24 -11.62
CA LEU A 6 -10.71 26.19 -11.37
C LEU A 6 -9.55 26.70 -10.51
N PHE A 7 -9.12 27.95 -10.73
CA PHE A 7 -8.02 28.59 -9.99
C PHE A 7 -8.45 29.28 -8.69
N ARG A 8 -9.70 29.22 -8.29
CA ARG A 8 -10.20 29.94 -7.10
C ARG A 8 -9.42 29.65 -5.81
N GLU A 9 -8.91 28.42 -5.65
CA GLU A 9 -8.15 27.98 -4.48
C GLU A 9 -6.66 27.73 -4.79
N VAL A 10 -6.17 28.20 -5.95
CA VAL A 10 -4.77 28.06 -6.35
C VAL A 10 -4.21 29.44 -6.65
N GLU A 11 -3.24 29.85 -5.85
CA GLU A 11 -2.51 31.10 -6.09
C GLU A 11 -1.62 30.98 -7.33
N PHE A 12 -1.67 31.94 -8.21
CA PHE A 12 -0.87 31.99 -9.43
C PHE A 12 -0.46 33.42 -9.81
N ASP A 13 0.66 33.53 -10.51
CA ASP A 13 1.10 34.74 -11.18
C ASP A 13 0.71 34.64 -12.67
N GLY A 14 -0.02 35.61 -13.16
CA GLY A 14 -0.57 35.63 -14.51
C GLY A 14 -1.93 36.35 -14.55
N SER A 15 -2.54 36.38 -15.71
CA SER A 15 -3.89 36.94 -15.87
C SER A 15 -4.74 36.06 -16.78
N ILE A 16 -5.97 35.80 -16.39
CA ILE A 16 -6.94 35.07 -17.19
C ILE A 16 -7.51 36.01 -18.24
N LYS A 17 -6.94 36.00 -19.45
CA LYS A 17 -7.42 36.82 -20.58
C LYS A 17 -8.61 36.16 -21.28
N ASN A 18 -8.60 34.83 -21.36
CA ASN A 18 -9.68 34.02 -21.90
C ASN A 18 -10.12 33.01 -20.88
N ASP A 19 -11.34 33.15 -20.38
CA ASP A 19 -11.91 32.25 -19.37
C ASP A 19 -12.49 30.98 -20.03
N ALA A 20 -11.59 30.15 -20.56
CA ALA A 20 -11.93 28.94 -21.27
C ALA A 20 -12.58 27.88 -20.36
N ASP A 21 -13.43 27.05 -20.97
CA ASP A 21 -13.93 25.84 -20.27
C ASP A 21 -12.88 24.75 -20.25
N ILE A 22 -12.58 24.23 -19.06
CA ILE A 22 -11.63 23.13 -18.81
C ILE A 22 -12.40 21.86 -18.48
N ASN A 23 -12.05 20.75 -19.14
CA ASN A 23 -12.62 19.43 -18.92
C ASN A 23 -11.59 18.37 -18.53
N LEU A 24 -10.31 18.68 -18.57
CA LEU A 24 -9.21 17.81 -18.20
C LEU A 24 -8.07 18.62 -17.58
N VAL A 25 -7.53 18.16 -16.45
CA VAL A 25 -6.27 18.61 -15.88
C VAL A 25 -5.30 17.44 -15.93
N THR A 26 -4.13 17.59 -16.57
CA THR A 26 -3.20 16.48 -16.79
C THR A 26 -1.73 16.92 -16.71
N ASP A 27 -0.86 16.03 -16.21
CA ASP A 27 0.61 16.11 -16.26
C ASP A 27 1.22 15.29 -17.41
N ASP A 28 0.39 14.61 -18.20
CA ASP A 28 0.82 13.78 -19.33
C ASP A 28 0.47 14.46 -20.64
N SER A 29 1.50 14.92 -21.38
CA SER A 29 1.33 15.62 -22.65
C SER A 29 0.63 14.77 -23.72
N ARG A 30 0.69 13.44 -23.64
CA ARG A 30 0.02 12.50 -24.55
C ARG A 30 -1.49 12.46 -24.38
N LEU A 31 -2.00 12.93 -23.24
CA LEU A 31 -3.42 13.01 -22.92
C LEU A 31 -4.03 14.36 -23.22
N VAL A 32 -3.22 15.33 -23.63
CA VAL A 32 -3.68 16.69 -23.95
C VAL A 32 -4.63 16.65 -25.15
N ARG A 33 -5.72 17.41 -25.03
CA ARG A 33 -6.78 17.58 -26.03
C ARG A 33 -7.41 18.96 -25.86
N PRO A 34 -8.27 19.42 -26.77
CA PRO A 34 -8.98 20.70 -26.61
C PRO A 34 -9.68 20.83 -25.26
N SER A 35 -9.59 21.97 -24.63
CA SER A 35 -10.07 22.26 -23.27
C SER A 35 -9.31 21.55 -22.15
N SER A 36 -8.08 21.11 -22.38
CA SER A 36 -7.19 20.62 -21.32
C SER A 36 -6.43 21.77 -20.65
N LEU A 37 -6.15 21.62 -19.36
CA LEU A 37 -5.14 22.36 -18.61
C LEU A 37 -3.94 21.45 -18.41
N PHE A 38 -2.78 21.79 -18.99
CA PHE A 38 -1.57 21.01 -18.86
C PHE A 38 -0.73 21.54 -17.70
N VAL A 39 -0.34 20.65 -16.77
CA VAL A 39 0.47 21.01 -15.60
C VAL A 39 1.90 20.51 -15.78
N CYS A 40 2.85 21.43 -15.86
CA CYS A 40 4.27 21.13 -16.02
C CYS A 40 4.87 20.65 -14.69
N ILE A 41 5.11 19.33 -14.57
CA ILE A 41 5.71 18.73 -13.38
C ILE A 41 7.11 18.23 -13.71
N ARG A 42 8.08 18.54 -12.83
CA ARG A 42 9.42 17.96 -12.89
C ARG A 42 9.43 16.57 -12.30
N HIS A 43 9.65 15.57 -13.14
CA HIS A 43 9.92 14.19 -12.77
C HIS A 43 11.43 13.91 -12.72
N ARG A 44 11.85 12.78 -12.17
CA ARG A 44 13.28 12.40 -12.11
C ARG A 44 13.94 12.25 -13.49
N SER A 45 13.18 11.75 -14.47
CA SER A 45 13.66 11.43 -15.82
C SER A 45 13.13 12.38 -16.90
N PHE A 46 12.24 13.30 -16.56
CA PHE A 46 11.58 14.18 -17.53
C PHE A 46 11.12 15.46 -16.84
N ASP A 47 11.33 16.61 -17.49
CA ASP A 47 10.78 17.91 -17.06
C ASP A 47 9.58 18.28 -17.94
N GLY A 48 8.39 18.33 -17.34
CA GLY A 48 7.15 18.65 -18.03
C GLY A 48 7.14 20.06 -18.66
N HIS A 49 8.00 20.97 -18.19
CA HIS A 49 8.12 22.32 -18.78
C HIS A 49 8.60 22.27 -20.25
N THR A 50 9.38 21.25 -20.62
CA THR A 50 9.84 21.07 -22.01
C THR A 50 8.71 20.70 -22.97
N ALA A 51 7.60 20.19 -22.47
CA ALA A 51 6.43 19.80 -23.24
C ALA A 51 5.34 20.90 -23.30
N ALA A 52 5.55 22.06 -22.66
CA ALA A 52 4.52 23.10 -22.55
C ALA A 52 4.07 23.64 -23.90
N LEU A 53 4.99 23.91 -24.81
CA LEU A 53 4.67 24.40 -26.18
C LEU A 53 3.90 23.33 -26.98
N ASP A 54 4.32 22.10 -26.93
CA ASP A 54 3.66 20.98 -27.62
C ASP A 54 2.24 20.74 -27.07
N ALA A 55 2.06 20.93 -25.76
CA ALA A 55 0.75 20.84 -25.13
C ALA A 55 -0.19 21.93 -25.63
N LEU A 56 0.26 23.20 -25.73
CA LEU A 56 -0.53 24.28 -26.32
C LEU A 56 -0.85 24.01 -27.80
N ALA A 57 0.14 23.56 -28.58
CA ALA A 57 -0.06 23.18 -29.98
C ALA A 57 -1.05 22.00 -30.14
N SER A 58 -1.13 21.11 -29.15
CA SER A 58 -2.09 19.99 -29.12
C SER A 58 -3.47 20.37 -28.60
N GLY A 59 -3.70 21.68 -28.31
CA GLY A 59 -5.01 22.22 -27.94
C GLY A 59 -5.24 22.42 -26.45
N ALA A 60 -4.18 22.38 -25.62
CA ALA A 60 -4.32 22.84 -24.23
C ALA A 60 -4.78 24.31 -24.21
N ALA A 61 -5.80 24.61 -23.41
CA ALA A 61 -6.31 25.96 -23.24
C ALA A 61 -5.31 26.86 -22.48
N ALA A 62 -4.52 26.23 -21.59
CA ALA A 62 -3.51 26.89 -20.79
C ALA A 62 -2.48 25.87 -20.24
N VAL A 63 -1.36 26.41 -19.72
CA VAL A 63 -0.32 25.64 -19.04
C VAL A 63 -0.06 26.21 -17.65
N VAL A 64 0.21 25.31 -16.69
CA VAL A 64 0.62 25.65 -15.33
C VAL A 64 2.11 25.32 -15.17
N THR A 65 2.91 26.30 -14.74
CA THR A 65 4.37 26.21 -14.68
C THR A 65 4.91 26.65 -13.33
N GLN A 66 6.12 26.23 -12.98
CA GLN A 66 6.87 26.81 -11.84
C GLN A 66 7.86 27.87 -12.34
N ASP A 67 8.42 27.67 -13.53
CA ASP A 67 9.33 28.60 -14.17
C ASP A 67 8.58 29.46 -15.19
N ARG A 68 9.06 30.67 -15.37
CA ARG A 68 8.53 31.56 -16.40
C ARG A 68 9.02 31.13 -17.80
N LEU A 69 8.11 30.67 -18.64
CA LEU A 69 8.39 30.25 -20.01
C LEU A 69 8.07 31.37 -21.03
N GLY A 70 7.32 32.38 -20.63
CA GLY A 70 6.90 33.51 -21.50
C GLY A 70 5.84 33.11 -22.54
N LEU A 71 5.01 32.09 -22.21
CA LEU A 71 3.97 31.60 -23.09
C LEU A 71 2.67 32.40 -22.92
N GLU A 72 1.88 32.43 -23.95
CA GLU A 72 0.50 32.90 -23.84
C GLU A 72 -0.32 31.87 -23.05
N ASN A 73 -1.20 32.30 -22.15
CA ASN A 73 -1.97 31.45 -21.25
C ASN A 73 -1.11 30.58 -20.29
N GLU A 74 0.00 31.15 -19.84
CA GLU A 74 0.84 30.57 -18.78
C GLU A 74 0.38 31.06 -17.41
N PHE A 75 0.18 30.11 -16.48
CA PHE A 75 -0.13 30.38 -15.08
C PHE A 75 0.99 29.86 -14.21
N ARG A 76 1.76 30.77 -13.63
CA ARG A 76 2.90 30.37 -12.79
C ARG A 76 2.46 30.17 -11.36
N VAL A 77 2.85 29.04 -10.77
CA VAL A 77 2.55 28.65 -9.39
C VAL A 77 3.85 28.38 -8.61
N ALA A 78 3.80 28.48 -7.29
CA ALA A 78 4.96 28.20 -6.44
C ALA A 78 5.33 26.70 -6.47
N ASP A 79 4.33 25.81 -6.49
CA ASP A 79 4.51 24.35 -6.57
C ASP A 79 3.47 23.74 -7.52
N SER A 80 3.95 23.25 -8.68
CA SER A 80 3.07 22.65 -9.68
C SER A 80 2.45 21.32 -9.25
N ARG A 81 3.06 20.59 -8.31
CA ARG A 81 2.50 19.35 -7.78
C ARG A 81 1.32 19.61 -6.85
N SER A 82 1.48 20.60 -5.95
CA SER A 82 0.40 21.06 -5.09
C SER A 82 -0.75 21.64 -5.92
N ALA A 83 -0.44 22.50 -6.89
CA ALA A 83 -1.42 23.06 -7.81
C ALA A 83 -2.17 21.95 -8.58
N TYR A 84 -1.46 20.93 -9.07
CA TYR A 84 -2.06 19.82 -9.81
C TYR A 84 -3.14 19.08 -9.00
N ALA A 85 -2.84 18.74 -7.74
CA ALA A 85 -3.80 18.08 -6.88
C ALA A 85 -5.04 18.96 -6.63
N ARG A 86 -4.84 20.23 -6.29
CA ARG A 86 -5.93 21.19 -6.02
C ARG A 86 -6.79 21.48 -7.27
N LEU A 87 -6.17 21.60 -8.43
CA LEU A 87 -6.90 21.80 -9.70
C LEU A 87 -7.74 20.57 -10.07
N CYS A 88 -7.23 19.35 -9.83
CA CYS A 88 -8.02 18.13 -10.01
C CYS A 88 -9.20 18.06 -9.03
N ALA A 89 -9.00 18.46 -7.78
CA ALA A 89 -10.06 18.54 -6.77
C ALA A 89 -11.16 19.52 -7.21
N ALA A 90 -10.77 20.74 -7.63
CA ALA A 90 -11.70 21.77 -8.09
C ALA A 90 -12.48 21.29 -9.32
N LEU A 91 -11.82 20.70 -10.32
CA LEU A 91 -12.48 20.18 -11.53
C LEU A 91 -13.55 19.13 -11.20
N CYS A 92 -13.36 18.36 -10.13
CA CYS A 92 -14.30 17.36 -9.65
C CYS A 92 -15.29 17.92 -8.59
N ASN A 93 -15.36 19.22 -8.36
CA ASN A 93 -16.22 19.89 -7.35
C ASN A 93 -15.97 19.39 -5.92
N HIS A 94 -14.69 19.23 -5.55
CA HIS A 94 -14.21 18.91 -4.19
C HIS A 94 -14.93 17.71 -3.56
N PRO A 95 -14.88 16.52 -4.17
CA PRO A 95 -15.56 15.34 -3.64
C PRO A 95 -14.95 14.89 -2.30
N GLU A 96 -13.68 15.21 -2.02
CA GLU A 96 -12.99 14.95 -0.76
C GLU A 96 -13.69 15.60 0.44
N ARG A 97 -14.32 16.76 0.27
CA ARG A 97 -15.05 17.49 1.33
C ARG A 97 -16.40 16.86 1.70
N LYS A 98 -16.85 15.86 0.93
CA LYS A 98 -18.15 15.18 1.10
C LYS A 98 -18.02 13.78 1.68
N LEU A 99 -16.79 13.35 1.95
CA LEU A 99 -16.45 12.02 2.45
C LEU A 99 -15.61 12.14 3.72
N ARG A 100 -15.80 11.21 4.66
CA ARG A 100 -14.85 11.02 5.75
C ARG A 100 -13.59 10.35 5.19
N LEU A 101 -12.44 11.00 5.30
CA LEU A 101 -11.20 10.55 4.70
C LEU A 101 -10.26 9.94 5.74
N ILE A 102 -9.85 8.69 5.55
CA ILE A 102 -8.95 7.96 6.42
C ILE A 102 -7.70 7.56 5.62
N GLY A 103 -6.54 8.07 6.04
CA GLY A 103 -5.25 7.75 5.43
C GLY A 103 -4.46 6.76 6.28
N VAL A 104 -3.89 5.71 5.68
CA VAL A 104 -3.02 4.77 6.38
C VAL A 104 -1.63 4.79 5.76
N THR A 105 -0.62 5.08 6.57
CA THR A 105 0.78 5.04 6.14
C THR A 105 1.63 4.14 7.03
N GLY A 106 2.77 3.74 6.52
CA GLY A 106 3.77 2.90 7.16
C GLY A 106 4.61 2.15 6.14
N THR A 107 5.62 1.42 6.56
CA THR A 107 6.34 0.52 5.65
C THR A 107 5.49 -0.70 5.36
N ASN A 108 5.07 -1.42 6.40
CA ASN A 108 4.26 -2.63 6.34
C ASN A 108 2.86 -2.38 6.94
N GLY A 109 1.89 -3.24 6.63
CA GLY A 109 0.56 -3.22 7.25
C GLY A 109 -0.49 -2.33 6.57
N LYS A 110 -0.13 -1.36 5.72
CA LYS A 110 -1.07 -0.44 5.07
C LYS A 110 -2.30 -1.13 4.47
N THR A 111 -2.08 -2.07 3.57
CA THR A 111 -3.15 -2.80 2.87
C THR A 111 -4.06 -3.56 3.83
N THR A 112 -3.47 -4.22 4.83
CA THR A 112 -4.24 -4.95 5.84
C THR A 112 -5.09 -3.98 6.66
N VAL A 113 -4.49 -2.93 7.20
CA VAL A 113 -5.17 -1.94 8.04
C VAL A 113 -6.28 -1.21 7.29
N THR A 114 -6.01 -0.74 6.06
CA THR A 114 -7.06 -0.09 5.23
C THR A 114 -8.22 -1.03 4.93
N THR A 115 -7.93 -2.31 4.63
CA THR A 115 -8.98 -3.31 4.38
C THR A 115 -9.81 -3.58 5.63
N LEU A 116 -9.17 -3.72 6.80
CA LEU A 116 -9.86 -3.94 8.06
C LEU A 116 -10.70 -2.73 8.47
N ILE A 117 -10.19 -1.49 8.38
CA ILE A 117 -10.98 -0.27 8.63
C ILE A 117 -12.19 -0.22 7.70
N ARG A 118 -11.98 -0.47 6.40
CA ARG A 118 -13.08 -0.52 5.43
C ARG A 118 -14.13 -1.57 5.82
N ASN A 119 -13.72 -2.76 6.23
CA ASN A 119 -14.64 -3.82 6.63
C ASN A 119 -15.44 -3.40 7.86
N ILE A 120 -14.79 -2.88 8.91
CA ILE A 120 -15.46 -2.40 10.13
C ILE A 120 -16.50 -1.33 9.80
N LEU A 121 -16.12 -0.32 9.00
CA LEU A 121 -17.06 0.74 8.59
C LEU A 121 -18.22 0.20 7.77
N SER A 122 -17.97 -0.74 6.85
CA SER A 122 -19.01 -1.32 6.01
C SER A 122 -19.95 -2.22 6.79
N ASP A 123 -19.45 -3.04 7.70
CA ASP A 123 -20.26 -3.90 8.57
C ASP A 123 -21.15 -3.08 9.54
N SER A 124 -20.68 -1.86 9.87
CA SER A 124 -21.45 -0.87 10.65
C SER A 124 -22.37 0.02 9.77
N GLY A 125 -22.61 -0.38 8.51
CA GLY A 125 -23.56 0.29 7.61
C GLY A 125 -23.02 1.51 6.84
N THR A 126 -21.71 1.82 6.94
CA THR A 126 -21.10 2.93 6.22
C THR A 126 -20.59 2.49 4.86
N LYS A 127 -21.26 2.85 3.77
CA LYS A 127 -20.74 2.59 2.41
C LYS A 127 -19.43 3.32 2.17
N THR A 128 -18.40 2.58 1.79
CA THR A 128 -17.00 3.06 1.80
C THR A 128 -16.32 2.82 0.47
N LEU A 129 -15.50 3.80 0.02
CA LEU A 129 -14.47 3.60 -1.00
C LEU A 129 -13.17 3.16 -0.32
N LEU A 130 -12.53 2.12 -0.83
CA LEU A 130 -11.14 1.74 -0.52
C LEU A 130 -10.26 2.06 -1.72
N THR A 131 -9.13 2.74 -1.52
CA THR A 131 -8.07 2.84 -2.54
C THR A 131 -6.77 2.27 -2.01
N GLY A 132 -6.14 1.38 -2.77
CA GLY A 132 -4.93 0.71 -2.29
C GLY A 132 -4.24 -0.18 -3.32
N THR A 133 -3.22 -0.86 -2.85
CA THR A 133 -2.30 -1.66 -3.65
C THR A 133 -2.97 -2.83 -4.38
N VAL A 134 -3.88 -3.54 -3.71
CA VAL A 134 -4.50 -4.77 -4.24
C VAL A 134 -5.60 -4.43 -5.25
N CYS A 135 -6.47 -3.52 -4.88
CA CYS A 135 -7.57 -3.04 -5.72
C CYS A 135 -8.09 -1.71 -5.16
N ASN A 136 -8.80 -0.95 -5.99
CA ASN A 136 -9.74 0.03 -5.53
C ASN A 136 -11.10 -0.66 -5.36
N ARG A 137 -11.83 -0.38 -4.28
CA ARG A 137 -13.11 -1.04 -4.02
C ARG A 137 -14.18 -0.01 -3.64
N LEU A 138 -15.20 0.09 -4.48
CA LEU A 138 -16.31 1.02 -4.31
C LEU A 138 -17.56 0.27 -3.87
N GLY A 139 -17.89 0.34 -2.58
CA GLY A 139 -18.87 -0.57 -2.00
C GLY A 139 -18.42 -2.03 -2.22
N ASP A 140 -19.19 -2.80 -2.99
CA ASP A 140 -18.85 -4.19 -3.34
C ASP A 140 -18.20 -4.36 -4.71
N GLU A 141 -18.07 -3.28 -5.48
CA GLU A 141 -17.43 -3.30 -6.79
C GLU A 141 -15.92 -3.21 -6.67
N ASN A 142 -15.19 -4.18 -7.22
CA ASN A 142 -13.74 -4.13 -7.34
C ASN A 142 -13.34 -3.41 -8.64
N LEU A 143 -12.48 -2.41 -8.51
CA LEU A 143 -11.92 -1.62 -9.61
C LEU A 143 -10.41 -1.89 -9.71
N PRO A 144 -9.83 -1.82 -10.90
CA PRO A 144 -8.37 -1.93 -11.06
C PRO A 144 -7.62 -0.91 -10.21
N SER A 145 -6.45 -1.28 -9.72
CA SER A 145 -5.49 -0.37 -9.09
C SER A 145 -4.20 -0.35 -9.91
N GLY A 146 -3.78 0.83 -10.33
CA GLY A 146 -2.51 1.03 -11.02
C GLY A 146 -1.36 1.37 -10.07
N LEU A 147 -1.68 2.05 -8.97
CA LEU A 147 -0.73 2.53 -7.97
C LEU A 147 -1.33 2.38 -6.57
N THR A 148 -0.50 2.12 -5.56
CA THR A 148 -0.92 2.07 -4.14
C THR A 148 -1.76 3.27 -3.73
N THR A 149 -1.36 4.46 -4.17
CA THR A 149 -2.11 5.71 -4.05
C THR A 149 -2.26 6.28 -5.44
N PRO A 150 -3.47 6.45 -5.96
CA PRO A 150 -3.71 6.96 -7.31
C PRO A 150 -3.08 8.34 -7.57
N LYS A 151 -2.86 8.69 -8.85
CA LYS A 151 -2.55 10.07 -9.24
C LYS A 151 -3.77 10.97 -9.03
N PRO A 152 -3.60 12.31 -8.89
CA PRO A 152 -4.70 13.22 -8.61
C PRO A 152 -5.92 13.07 -9.55
N PRO A 153 -5.81 13.00 -10.88
CA PRO A 153 -6.98 12.84 -11.74
C PRO A 153 -7.78 11.55 -11.45
N GLU A 154 -7.07 10.44 -11.26
CA GLU A 154 -7.70 9.15 -10.94
C GLU A 154 -8.31 9.18 -9.54
N LEU A 155 -7.59 9.72 -8.55
CA LEU A 155 -8.06 9.84 -7.17
C LEU A 155 -9.37 10.63 -7.10
N TYR A 156 -9.40 11.85 -7.64
CA TYR A 156 -10.58 12.70 -7.58
C TYR A 156 -11.75 12.16 -8.42
N SER A 157 -11.47 11.46 -9.52
CA SER A 157 -12.49 10.72 -10.27
C SER A 157 -13.12 9.60 -9.42
N LEU A 158 -12.30 8.81 -8.70
CA LEU A 158 -12.78 7.77 -7.78
C LEU A 158 -13.59 8.36 -6.62
N LEU A 159 -13.12 9.46 -6.01
CA LEU A 159 -13.85 10.15 -4.93
C LEU A 159 -15.19 10.71 -5.43
N SER A 160 -15.22 11.32 -6.61
CA SER A 160 -16.44 11.84 -7.23
C SER A 160 -17.44 10.72 -7.49
N ARG A 161 -16.97 9.59 -8.04
CA ARG A 161 -17.79 8.40 -8.24
C ARG A 161 -18.31 7.82 -6.91
N ALA A 162 -17.48 7.82 -5.87
CA ALA A 162 -17.88 7.37 -4.53
C ALA A 162 -19.01 8.24 -3.96
N VAL A 163 -18.89 9.56 -4.06
CA VAL A 163 -19.94 10.49 -3.63
C VAL A 163 -21.23 10.25 -4.40
N SER A 164 -21.16 10.12 -5.73
CA SER A 164 -22.35 9.89 -6.58
C SER A 164 -23.04 8.56 -6.29
N GLN A 165 -22.30 7.56 -5.83
CA GLN A 165 -22.85 6.26 -5.41
C GLN A 165 -23.26 6.21 -3.92
N GLY A 166 -23.23 7.34 -3.22
CA GLY A 166 -23.69 7.45 -1.83
C GLY A 166 -22.70 6.94 -0.78
N CYS A 167 -21.40 6.78 -1.12
CA CYS A 167 -20.37 6.52 -0.11
C CYS A 167 -20.30 7.67 0.89
N LYS A 168 -19.96 7.36 2.13
CA LYS A 168 -19.79 8.32 3.22
C LYS A 168 -18.35 8.41 3.72
N ALA A 169 -17.51 7.43 3.36
CA ALA A 169 -16.11 7.39 3.74
C ALA A 169 -15.22 6.91 2.60
N CYS A 170 -13.94 7.30 2.66
CA CYS A 170 -12.87 6.74 1.84
C CYS A 170 -11.71 6.37 2.74
N VAL A 171 -11.27 5.12 2.67
CA VAL A 171 -10.07 4.62 3.32
C VAL A 171 -9.00 4.43 2.27
N MET A 172 -7.82 5.05 2.45
CA MET A 172 -6.77 5.00 1.44
C MET A 172 -5.39 4.64 1.99
N GLU A 173 -4.64 3.87 1.21
CA GLU A 173 -3.22 3.70 1.46
C GLU A 173 -2.48 4.97 1.04
N ALA A 174 -1.86 5.67 2.00
CA ALA A 174 -1.02 6.84 1.76
C ALA A 174 0.45 6.42 1.67
N SER A 175 0.92 6.12 0.46
CA SER A 175 2.31 5.72 0.22
C SER A 175 3.26 6.91 0.39
N SER A 176 4.48 6.65 0.87
CA SER A 176 5.50 7.71 1.03
C SER A 176 5.83 8.44 -0.26
N GLN A 177 5.81 7.73 -1.39
CA GLN A 177 6.02 8.34 -2.71
C GLN A 177 4.88 9.28 -3.09
N ALA A 178 3.62 8.92 -2.79
CA ALA A 178 2.48 9.79 -3.06
C ALA A 178 2.51 11.06 -2.21
N LEU A 179 2.83 10.90 -0.92
CA LEU A 179 3.00 12.03 0.00
C LEU A 179 4.16 12.95 -0.42
N ALA A 180 5.31 12.38 -0.83
CA ALA A 180 6.45 13.16 -1.34
C ALA A 180 6.14 13.85 -2.66
N GLN A 181 5.28 13.27 -3.50
CA GLN A 181 4.87 13.83 -4.79
C GLN A 181 3.69 14.80 -4.69
N GLY A 182 3.17 15.09 -3.50
CA GLY A 182 2.03 15.98 -3.31
C GLY A 182 0.72 15.46 -3.92
N ARG A 183 0.57 14.14 -4.13
CA ARG A 183 -0.66 13.58 -4.72
C ARG A 183 -1.90 13.76 -3.84
N LEU A 184 -1.68 13.89 -2.53
CA LEU A 184 -2.71 14.09 -1.50
C LEU A 184 -2.72 15.53 -0.97
N GLU A 185 -2.09 16.45 -1.68
CA GLU A 185 -2.02 17.86 -1.28
C GLU A 185 -3.41 18.50 -1.33
N GLY A 186 -3.73 19.28 -0.29
CA GLY A 186 -5.05 19.91 -0.14
C GLY A 186 -6.15 18.98 0.39
N ILE A 187 -5.81 17.75 0.78
CA ILE A 187 -6.72 16.84 1.48
C ILE A 187 -6.50 16.96 2.98
N ASP A 188 -7.56 17.31 3.70
CA ASP A 188 -7.62 17.20 5.16
C ASP A 188 -8.23 15.85 5.54
N PHE A 189 -7.50 15.07 6.34
CA PHE A 189 -7.94 13.74 6.75
C PHE A 189 -8.68 13.79 8.08
N ASP A 190 -9.82 13.10 8.17
CA ASP A 190 -10.51 12.88 9.45
C ASP A 190 -9.67 12.01 10.39
N ALA A 191 -8.97 11.01 9.84
CA ALA A 191 -8.02 10.20 10.59
C ALA A 191 -6.81 9.79 9.74
N ALA A 192 -5.64 9.77 10.39
CA ALA A 192 -4.41 9.20 9.86
C ALA A 192 -3.90 8.09 10.77
N VAL A 193 -3.46 6.99 10.18
CA VAL A 193 -2.95 5.83 10.91
C VAL A 193 -1.50 5.56 10.56
N PHE A 194 -0.63 5.49 11.58
CA PHE A 194 0.76 5.09 11.48
C PHE A 194 0.94 3.66 11.95
N THR A 195 1.39 2.78 11.06
CA THR A 195 1.62 1.37 11.41
C THR A 195 3.03 1.10 11.89
N ASN A 196 4.04 1.43 11.10
CA ASN A 196 5.47 1.26 11.41
C ASN A 196 6.34 1.93 10.36
N ILE A 197 7.65 2.08 10.65
CA ILE A 197 8.62 2.52 9.66
C ILE A 197 9.93 1.74 9.76
N THR A 198 10.26 1.00 8.72
CA THR A 198 11.51 0.28 8.56
C THR A 198 12.15 0.62 7.22
N ARG A 199 13.37 0.17 6.97
CA ARG A 199 14.12 0.52 5.75
C ARG A 199 13.42 0.01 4.50
N ASP A 200 12.94 0.95 3.67
CA ASP A 200 12.39 0.68 2.33
C ASP A 200 12.45 1.95 1.47
N HIS A 201 12.31 1.80 0.15
CA HIS A 201 12.20 2.91 -0.82
C HIS A 201 13.33 3.95 -0.76
N LEU A 202 14.54 3.59 -0.30
CA LEU A 202 15.69 4.51 -0.29
C LEU A 202 16.21 4.82 -1.69
N ASP A 203 15.93 3.97 -2.68
CA ASP A 203 16.12 4.25 -4.11
C ASP A 203 15.34 5.50 -4.56
N TYR A 204 14.19 5.77 -3.94
CA TYR A 204 13.37 6.93 -4.20
C TYR A 204 13.68 8.11 -3.28
N HIS A 205 13.72 7.90 -1.98
CA HIS A 205 13.86 8.98 -0.99
C HIS A 205 15.30 9.42 -0.75
N GLY A 206 16.30 8.62 -1.14
CA GLY A 206 17.72 8.86 -0.91
C GLY A 206 18.14 8.54 0.52
N THR A 207 17.49 9.15 1.52
CA THR A 207 17.79 8.95 2.95
C THR A 207 16.56 8.43 3.72
N PHE A 208 16.83 7.87 4.90
CA PHE A 208 15.77 7.41 5.79
C PHE A 208 14.99 8.59 6.38
N GLU A 209 15.65 9.70 6.62
CA GLU A 209 15.07 10.96 7.13
C GLU A 209 14.07 11.54 6.12
N ASN A 210 14.39 11.56 4.83
CA ASN A 210 13.46 11.97 3.77
C ASN A 210 12.24 11.05 3.69
N TYR A 211 12.45 9.73 3.90
CA TYR A 211 11.38 8.75 3.91
C TYR A 211 10.40 8.98 5.07
N ILE A 212 10.91 9.25 6.28
CA ILE A 212 10.08 9.60 7.44
C ILE A 212 9.38 10.94 7.21
N SER A 213 10.12 11.97 6.76
CA SER A 213 9.56 13.31 6.48
C SER A 213 8.40 13.25 5.49
N ALA A 214 8.50 12.40 4.46
CA ALA A 214 7.38 12.20 3.54
C ALA A 214 6.12 11.66 4.24
N LYS A 215 6.27 10.70 5.17
CA LYS A 215 5.12 10.13 5.89
C LYS A 215 4.52 11.08 6.91
N LYS A 216 5.33 11.95 7.53
CA LYS A 216 4.88 12.97 8.49
C LYS A 216 3.82 13.89 7.90
N LYS A 217 3.89 14.21 6.61
CA LYS A 217 2.93 15.07 5.91
C LYS A 217 1.47 14.63 6.08
N LEU A 218 1.21 13.31 6.17
CA LEU A 218 -0.14 12.81 6.40
C LEU A 218 -0.72 13.30 7.74
N PHE A 219 0.12 13.39 8.77
CA PHE A 219 -0.27 13.75 10.13
C PHE A 219 -0.34 15.25 10.35
N GLU A 220 0.33 16.03 9.50
CA GLU A 220 0.23 17.50 9.49
C GLU A 220 -1.15 17.98 9.03
N HIS A 221 -1.89 17.13 8.29
CA HIS A 221 -3.20 17.41 7.70
C HIS A 221 -4.27 16.41 8.16
N SER A 222 -4.21 15.97 9.43
CA SER A 222 -5.20 15.04 9.98
C SER A 222 -5.79 15.55 11.30
N ALA A 223 -7.12 15.43 11.44
CA ALA A 223 -7.83 15.80 12.68
C ALA A 223 -7.57 14.80 13.81
N LEU A 224 -7.35 13.52 13.46
CA LEU A 224 -7.07 12.43 14.37
C LEU A 224 -5.87 11.63 13.91
N SER A 225 -4.87 11.44 14.75
CA SER A 225 -3.66 10.64 14.49
C SER A 225 -3.67 9.39 15.36
N ILE A 226 -3.69 8.20 14.73
CA ILE A 226 -3.59 6.91 15.42
C ILE A 226 -2.15 6.42 15.25
N VAL A 227 -1.40 6.32 16.34
CA VAL A 227 0.05 6.11 16.32
C VAL A 227 0.44 4.84 17.06
N ASN A 228 1.16 3.96 16.38
CA ASN A 228 1.78 2.77 16.98
C ASN A 228 3.02 3.15 17.78
N LEU A 229 2.97 3.01 19.12
CA LEU A 229 4.10 3.30 20.00
C LEU A 229 5.18 2.20 20.00
N ASP A 230 4.92 1.03 19.45
CA ASP A 230 5.92 -0.03 19.34
C ASP A 230 7.02 0.30 18.32
N ASP A 231 6.77 1.28 17.44
CA ASP A 231 7.75 1.76 16.48
C ASP A 231 8.69 2.80 17.13
N PRO A 232 10.03 2.63 17.02
CA PRO A 232 11.00 3.56 17.62
C PRO A 232 10.87 5.02 17.14
N ARG A 233 10.24 5.23 15.98
CA ARG A 233 10.03 6.56 15.39
C ARG A 233 8.64 7.17 15.67
N ALA A 234 7.85 6.53 16.53
CA ALA A 234 6.50 7.00 16.89
C ALA A 234 6.50 8.46 17.36
N ASN A 235 7.49 8.85 18.17
CA ASN A 235 7.60 10.22 18.68
C ASN A 235 7.78 11.28 17.59
N GLU A 236 8.39 10.91 16.45
CA GLU A 236 8.53 11.84 15.32
C GLU A 236 7.20 12.07 14.59
N ILE A 237 6.34 11.05 14.56
CA ILE A 237 4.99 11.14 13.99
C ILE A 237 4.10 11.95 14.95
N ILE A 238 4.20 11.69 16.26
CA ILE A 238 3.49 12.46 17.30
C ILE A 238 3.84 13.94 17.20
N ALA A 239 5.12 14.28 17.08
CA ALA A 239 5.58 15.66 16.96
C ALA A 239 5.10 16.38 15.68
N ALA A 240 4.83 15.64 14.60
CA ALA A 240 4.29 16.18 13.35
C ALA A 240 2.76 16.29 13.35
N SER A 241 2.08 15.59 14.25
CA SER A 241 0.61 15.56 14.32
C SER A 241 0.06 16.88 14.86
N LYS A 242 -0.90 17.47 14.14
CA LYS A 242 -1.56 18.72 14.53
C LYS A 242 -2.92 18.50 15.20
N GLY A 243 -3.55 17.36 14.94
CA GLY A 243 -4.84 16.98 15.49
C GLY A 243 -4.75 16.23 16.81
N LYS A 244 -5.86 15.61 17.22
CA LYS A 244 -5.92 14.71 18.38
C LYS A 244 -5.03 13.49 18.13
N ILE A 245 -4.22 13.12 19.13
CA ILE A 245 -3.35 11.94 19.07
C ILE A 245 -3.96 10.85 19.95
N ILE A 246 -4.06 9.65 19.39
CA ILE A 246 -4.43 8.42 20.08
C ILE A 246 -3.33 7.40 19.79
N THR A 247 -2.82 6.78 20.82
CA THR A 247 -1.72 5.84 20.76
C THR A 247 -2.18 4.40 21.01
N PHE A 248 -1.51 3.45 20.37
CA PHE A 248 -1.71 2.04 20.69
C PHE A 248 -0.37 1.30 20.76
N SER A 249 -0.35 0.21 21.52
CA SER A 249 0.85 -0.63 21.67
C SER A 249 0.50 -2.07 22.01
N THR A 250 1.30 -3.01 21.50
CA THR A 250 1.26 -4.43 21.89
C THR A 250 2.16 -4.72 23.10
N VAL A 251 2.99 -3.75 23.52
CA VAL A 251 4.04 -3.92 24.53
C VAL A 251 3.92 -2.90 25.67
N LEU A 252 3.67 -1.61 25.36
CA LEU A 252 3.76 -0.50 26.30
C LEU A 252 2.40 -0.19 26.94
N ASP A 253 2.34 -0.21 28.28
CA ASP A 253 1.13 0.07 29.04
C ASP A 253 0.75 1.56 29.12
N CYS A 254 1.64 2.45 28.68
CA CYS A 254 1.39 3.89 28.65
C CYS A 254 0.58 4.34 27.42
N ALA A 255 0.29 3.46 26.48
CA ALA A 255 -0.54 3.76 25.33
C ALA A 255 -2.02 3.92 25.73
N ASP A 256 -2.79 4.71 24.96
CA ASP A 256 -4.24 4.87 25.17
C ASP A 256 -5.00 3.55 24.97
N TYR A 257 -4.49 2.69 24.08
CA TYR A 257 -4.98 1.33 23.83
C TYR A 257 -3.82 0.34 23.89
N THR A 258 -3.99 -0.74 24.68
CA THR A 258 -2.97 -1.80 24.80
C THR A 258 -3.55 -3.15 24.48
N ALA A 259 -2.74 -4.05 23.90
CA ALA A 259 -3.10 -5.45 23.76
C ALA A 259 -2.64 -6.23 25.00
N LYS A 260 -3.55 -7.00 25.59
CA LYS A 260 -3.28 -7.90 26.71
C LYS A 260 -3.69 -9.31 26.37
N ASN A 261 -3.21 -10.29 27.12
CA ASN A 261 -3.57 -11.70 26.97
C ASN A 261 -3.43 -12.22 25.53
N ILE A 262 -2.33 -11.82 24.86
CA ILE A 262 -2.09 -12.15 23.45
C ILE A 262 -1.84 -13.64 23.30
N SER A 263 -2.67 -14.31 22.49
CA SER A 263 -2.50 -15.69 22.04
C SER A 263 -2.24 -15.71 20.55
N LEU A 264 -1.06 -16.22 20.16
CA LEU A 264 -0.66 -16.39 18.76
C LEU A 264 -0.91 -17.84 18.37
N LEU A 265 -1.95 -18.07 17.57
CA LEU A 265 -2.31 -19.39 17.05
C LEU A 265 -1.78 -19.58 15.61
N SER A 266 -1.96 -20.77 15.06
CA SER A 266 -1.45 -21.14 13.73
C SER A 266 -2.07 -20.37 12.56
N ASP A 267 -3.29 -19.90 12.74
CA ASP A 267 -4.13 -19.30 11.70
C ASP A 267 -4.83 -18.01 12.15
N CYS A 268 -4.77 -17.68 13.44
CA CYS A 268 -5.40 -16.49 14.00
C CYS A 268 -4.61 -15.93 15.19
N VAL A 269 -5.02 -14.76 15.63
CA VAL A 269 -4.59 -14.15 16.89
C VAL A 269 -5.82 -13.81 17.74
N HIS A 270 -5.68 -13.99 19.06
CA HIS A 270 -6.65 -13.55 20.06
C HIS A 270 -5.95 -12.61 21.03
N PHE A 271 -6.61 -11.55 21.42
CA PHE A 271 -6.09 -10.62 22.43
C PHE A 271 -7.22 -9.78 23.05
N GLU A 272 -6.93 -9.16 24.17
CA GLU A 272 -7.79 -8.17 24.78
C GLU A 272 -7.31 -6.76 24.38
N LEU A 273 -8.18 -5.98 23.74
CA LEU A 273 -7.97 -4.56 23.50
C LEU A 273 -8.43 -3.79 24.74
N VAL A 274 -7.45 -3.26 25.49
CA VAL A 274 -7.69 -2.55 26.75
C VAL A 274 -7.51 -1.05 26.57
N SER A 275 -8.48 -0.27 27.02
CA SER A 275 -8.43 1.19 27.11
C SER A 275 -9.01 1.64 28.44
N LYS A 276 -8.98 2.95 28.77
CA LYS A 276 -9.52 3.46 30.05
C LYS A 276 -10.96 3.02 30.27
N GLY A 277 -11.15 2.08 31.21
CA GLY A 277 -12.48 1.60 31.63
C GLY A 277 -13.17 0.64 30.67
N HIS A 278 -12.49 0.12 29.63
CA HIS A 278 -13.07 -0.80 28.66
C HIS A 278 -12.08 -1.89 28.25
N ILE A 279 -12.60 -3.12 28.13
CA ILE A 279 -11.87 -4.29 27.61
C ILE A 279 -12.74 -4.92 26.54
N GLU A 280 -12.18 -5.16 25.35
CA GLU A 280 -12.85 -5.84 24.26
C GLU A 280 -12.00 -7.02 23.79
N HIS A 281 -12.64 -8.20 23.62
CA HIS A 281 -11.97 -9.38 23.12
C HIS A 281 -11.92 -9.35 21.60
N ILE A 282 -10.72 -9.40 21.04
CA ILE A 282 -10.46 -9.37 19.60
C ILE A 282 -9.96 -10.74 19.14
N GLU A 283 -10.59 -11.24 18.09
CA GLU A 283 -10.11 -12.34 17.26
C GLU A 283 -9.86 -11.84 15.84
N PHE A 284 -8.75 -12.27 15.23
CA PHE A 284 -8.45 -11.96 13.84
C PHE A 284 -7.78 -13.14 13.15
N ALA A 285 -8.35 -13.58 12.01
CA ALA A 285 -7.91 -14.75 11.24
C ALA A 285 -6.64 -14.47 10.42
N SER A 286 -5.54 -14.15 11.12
CA SER A 286 -4.19 -13.98 10.56
C SER A 286 -3.17 -14.21 11.67
N PRO A 287 -2.14 -15.05 11.49
CA PRO A 287 -1.17 -15.35 12.53
C PRO A 287 -0.15 -14.24 12.72
N GLY A 288 0.54 -14.27 13.87
CA GLY A 288 1.69 -13.43 14.19
C GLY A 288 1.38 -12.12 14.89
N LEU A 289 2.37 -11.62 15.63
CA LEU A 289 2.24 -10.40 16.45
C LEU A 289 1.89 -9.16 15.63
N PHE A 290 2.41 -9.05 14.40
CA PHE A 290 2.07 -7.92 13.51
C PHE A 290 0.58 -7.93 13.11
N SER A 291 -0.10 -9.08 13.14
CA SER A 291 -1.56 -9.17 12.94
C SER A 291 -2.33 -8.58 14.10
N VAL A 292 -1.83 -8.75 15.34
CA VAL A 292 -2.36 -8.05 16.52
C VAL A 292 -2.25 -6.53 16.31
N SER A 293 -1.05 -6.03 15.97
CA SER A 293 -0.82 -4.61 15.74
C SER A 293 -1.70 -4.04 14.60
N ASN A 294 -1.87 -4.77 13.49
CA ASN A 294 -2.74 -4.33 12.39
C ASN A 294 -4.22 -4.31 12.79
N ALA A 295 -4.70 -5.33 13.53
CA ALA A 295 -6.07 -5.37 14.04
C ALA A 295 -6.33 -4.25 15.04
N MET A 296 -5.38 -3.99 15.96
CA MET A 296 -5.45 -2.85 16.87
C MET A 296 -5.53 -1.52 16.11
N ALA A 297 -4.63 -1.29 15.16
CA ALA A 297 -4.62 -0.07 14.36
C ALA A 297 -5.99 0.20 13.70
N ALA A 298 -6.62 -0.86 13.15
CA ALA A 298 -7.91 -0.75 12.51
C ALA A 298 -9.05 -0.53 13.52
N ALA A 299 -9.08 -1.30 14.62
CA ALA A 299 -10.10 -1.18 15.66
C ALA A 299 -10.04 0.20 16.33
N VAL A 300 -8.85 0.63 16.75
CA VAL A 300 -8.64 1.92 17.43
C VAL A 300 -9.05 3.08 16.51
N CYS A 301 -8.70 3.02 15.23
CA CYS A 301 -9.14 4.02 14.26
C CYS A 301 -10.68 4.06 14.16
N ALA A 302 -11.34 2.93 13.96
CA ALA A 302 -12.79 2.86 13.82
C ALA A 302 -13.53 3.30 15.09
N ILE A 303 -13.07 2.87 16.26
CA ILE A 303 -13.67 3.26 17.56
C ILE A 303 -13.57 4.78 17.76
N ASN A 304 -12.43 5.40 17.47
CA ASN A 304 -12.29 6.86 17.60
C ASN A 304 -13.02 7.65 16.50
N LEU A 305 -13.51 6.97 15.46
CA LEU A 305 -14.43 7.51 14.46
C LEU A 305 -15.91 7.26 14.79
N GLY A 306 -16.21 6.70 15.97
CA GLY A 306 -17.56 6.54 16.49
C GLY A 306 -18.18 5.15 16.28
N ILE A 307 -17.40 4.13 15.95
CA ILE A 307 -17.86 2.75 15.90
C ILE A 307 -17.77 2.16 17.31
N GLU A 308 -18.79 1.43 17.71
CA GLU A 308 -18.81 0.73 18.99
C GLU A 308 -17.70 -0.33 19.05
N PRO A 309 -16.95 -0.47 20.17
CA PRO A 309 -15.86 -1.45 20.29
C PRO A 309 -16.28 -2.88 19.94
N LYS A 310 -17.46 -3.28 20.38
CA LYS A 310 -18.05 -4.60 20.10
C LYS A 310 -18.26 -4.85 18.61
N ASP A 311 -18.73 -3.83 17.86
CA ASP A 311 -18.97 -3.94 16.42
C ASP A 311 -17.63 -4.06 15.66
N ALA A 312 -16.62 -3.29 16.10
CA ALA A 312 -15.26 -3.40 15.57
C ALA A 312 -14.68 -4.81 15.79
N ALA A 313 -14.82 -5.37 17.00
CA ALA A 313 -14.39 -6.72 17.32
C ALA A 313 -15.10 -7.79 16.47
N GLN A 314 -16.41 -7.69 16.34
CA GLN A 314 -17.20 -8.63 15.51
C GLN A 314 -16.82 -8.58 14.03
N SER A 315 -16.53 -7.40 13.50
CA SER A 315 -16.09 -7.25 12.11
C SER A 315 -14.69 -7.85 11.90
N LEU A 316 -13.77 -7.66 12.86
CA LEU A 316 -12.44 -8.28 12.80
C LEU A 316 -12.52 -9.80 12.82
N ALA A 317 -13.36 -10.39 13.69
CA ALA A 317 -13.56 -11.83 13.76
C ALA A 317 -14.13 -12.44 12.46
N LYS A 318 -14.95 -11.68 11.73
CA LYS A 318 -15.48 -12.09 10.41
C LYS A 318 -14.49 -11.86 9.27
N SER A 319 -13.50 -11.01 9.49
CA SER A 319 -12.53 -10.62 8.44
C SER A 319 -11.60 -11.78 8.12
N LYS A 320 -11.58 -12.18 6.84
CA LYS A 320 -10.61 -13.14 6.31
C LYS A 320 -9.27 -12.47 6.07
N SER A 321 -8.24 -13.29 5.87
CA SER A 321 -6.92 -12.78 5.42
C SER A 321 -7.06 -11.95 4.14
N VAL A 322 -6.30 -10.87 4.06
CA VAL A 322 -6.28 -10.00 2.88
C VAL A 322 -5.53 -10.70 1.74
N CYS A 323 -6.05 -10.56 0.52
CA CYS A 323 -5.45 -11.16 -0.68
C CYS A 323 -3.93 -10.84 -0.76
N GLY A 324 -3.10 -11.87 -0.85
CA GLY A 324 -1.63 -11.73 -0.89
C GLY A 324 -0.98 -11.30 0.42
N ARG A 325 -1.66 -11.42 1.56
CA ARG A 325 -1.13 -11.16 2.90
C ARG A 325 -1.38 -12.36 3.79
N LEU A 326 -0.35 -13.18 4.05
CA LEU A 326 -0.48 -14.48 4.70
C LEU A 326 -1.67 -15.28 4.17
N GLU A 327 -1.90 -15.21 2.89
CA GLU A 327 -3.03 -15.87 2.24
C GLU A 327 -2.74 -17.36 2.12
N ARG A 328 -3.57 -18.17 2.79
CA ARG A 328 -3.50 -19.63 2.68
C ARG A 328 -4.16 -20.09 1.39
N VAL A 329 -3.43 -20.86 0.58
CA VAL A 329 -3.99 -21.52 -0.58
C VAL A 329 -4.71 -22.79 -0.10
N GLU A 330 -6.02 -22.84 -0.28
CA GLU A 330 -6.80 -24.05 0.03
C GLU A 330 -6.40 -25.18 -0.93
N CYS A 331 -5.83 -26.25 -0.38
CA CYS A 331 -5.42 -27.43 -1.13
C CYS A 331 -5.54 -28.67 -0.26
N SER A 332 -5.61 -29.85 -0.91
CA SER A 332 -5.62 -31.16 -0.24
C SER A 332 -4.23 -31.70 0.04
N ALA A 333 -3.18 -30.90 -0.17
CA ALA A 333 -1.81 -31.32 0.12
C ALA A 333 -1.61 -31.53 1.63
N PRO A 334 -0.73 -32.48 2.05
CA PRO A 334 -0.47 -32.73 3.46
C PRO A 334 0.41 -31.68 4.12
N TYR A 335 0.67 -30.58 3.45
CA TYR A 335 1.43 -29.40 3.89
C TYR A 335 0.64 -28.12 3.62
N SER A 336 1.05 -27.02 4.25
CA SER A 336 0.42 -25.70 4.02
C SER A 336 1.14 -24.91 2.94
N VAL A 337 0.39 -24.17 2.12
CA VAL A 337 0.95 -23.22 1.13
C VAL A 337 0.42 -21.82 1.46
N ILE A 338 1.33 -20.89 1.67
CA ILE A 338 1.04 -19.49 2.06
C ILE A 338 1.63 -18.57 1.00
N ILE A 339 0.85 -17.58 0.57
CA ILE A 339 1.29 -16.51 -0.34
C ILE A 339 1.35 -15.21 0.45
N ASP A 340 2.48 -14.48 0.34
CA ASP A 340 2.64 -13.20 1.00
C ASP A 340 3.40 -12.18 0.12
N TYR A 341 3.14 -10.91 0.36
CA TYR A 341 3.78 -9.78 -0.34
C TYR A 341 5.09 -9.34 0.32
N ALA A 342 5.60 -10.02 1.33
CA ALA A 342 6.84 -9.68 2.01
C ALA A 342 8.02 -9.60 1.03
N HIS A 343 8.47 -8.38 0.76
CA HIS A 343 9.54 -8.04 -0.20
C HIS A 343 10.62 -7.13 0.42
N THR A 344 10.58 -6.96 1.75
CA THR A 344 11.59 -6.26 2.55
C THR A 344 12.22 -7.23 3.54
N PRO A 345 13.46 -6.97 4.02
CA PRO A 345 14.11 -7.82 5.03
C PRO A 345 13.25 -8.00 6.28
N ASP A 346 12.75 -6.91 6.86
CA ASP A 346 11.86 -6.92 8.01
C ASP A 346 10.55 -7.67 7.74
N GLY A 347 9.88 -7.38 6.62
CA GLY A 347 8.64 -8.06 6.24
C GLY A 347 8.82 -9.58 6.12
N LEU A 348 9.92 -10.03 5.47
CA LEU A 348 10.23 -11.44 5.34
C LEU A 348 10.53 -12.10 6.70
N GLU A 349 11.31 -11.43 7.56
CA GLU A 349 11.58 -11.88 8.92
C GLU A 349 10.30 -12.04 9.74
N GLN A 350 9.43 -11.02 9.73
CA GLN A 350 8.17 -11.03 10.48
C GLN A 350 7.25 -12.19 10.03
N VAL A 351 7.11 -12.40 8.72
CA VAL A 351 6.29 -13.48 8.18
C VAL A 351 6.86 -14.86 8.56
N LEU A 352 8.17 -15.06 8.40
CA LEU A 352 8.81 -16.33 8.78
C LEU A 352 8.67 -16.61 10.28
N ARG A 353 8.85 -15.61 11.14
CA ARG A 353 8.64 -15.72 12.59
C ARG A 353 7.20 -16.06 12.94
N ALA A 354 6.23 -15.46 12.23
CA ALA A 354 4.82 -15.74 12.46
C ALA A 354 4.42 -17.17 12.08
N LEU A 355 5.00 -17.72 11.01
CA LEU A 355 4.69 -19.06 10.53
C LEU A 355 5.44 -20.17 11.30
N ARG A 356 6.61 -19.87 11.87
CA ARG A 356 7.46 -20.89 12.53
C ARG A 356 6.76 -21.67 13.66
N PRO A 357 6.03 -21.03 14.59
CA PRO A 357 5.38 -21.76 15.69
C PRO A 357 4.31 -22.77 15.24
N SER A 358 3.65 -22.50 14.11
CA SER A 358 2.59 -23.35 13.55
C SER A 358 3.09 -24.42 12.58
N CYS A 359 4.33 -24.30 12.12
CA CYS A 359 4.94 -25.23 11.19
C CYS A 359 5.43 -26.48 11.94
N ARG A 360 4.76 -27.62 11.74
CA ARG A 360 5.10 -28.89 12.38
C ARG A 360 6.32 -29.56 11.77
N GLY A 361 6.54 -29.35 10.47
CA GLY A 361 7.67 -29.82 9.69
C GLY A 361 8.67 -28.71 9.38
N LYS A 362 9.15 -28.69 8.14
CA LYS A 362 10.10 -27.69 7.63
C LYS A 362 9.37 -26.45 7.17
N LEU A 363 9.90 -25.27 7.50
CA LEU A 363 9.49 -24.01 6.91
C LEU A 363 10.31 -23.76 5.63
N ILE A 364 9.65 -23.87 4.49
CA ILE A 364 10.24 -23.70 3.16
C ILE A 364 9.89 -22.31 2.68
N VAL A 365 10.89 -21.48 2.35
CA VAL A 365 10.65 -20.16 1.79
C VAL A 365 11.12 -20.07 0.35
N LEU A 366 10.25 -19.55 -0.51
CA LEU A 366 10.56 -19.16 -1.89
C LEU A 366 10.42 -17.65 -2.01
N PHE A 367 11.49 -16.96 -2.44
CA PHE A 367 11.47 -15.51 -2.63
C PHE A 367 12.49 -15.05 -3.67
N GLY A 368 12.32 -13.82 -4.12
CA GLY A 368 13.26 -13.07 -4.94
C GLY A 368 13.24 -11.60 -4.58
N CYS A 369 14.03 -10.80 -5.29
CA CYS A 369 14.05 -9.35 -5.15
C CYS A 369 13.75 -8.67 -6.49
N GLY A 370 13.10 -7.49 -6.42
CA GLY A 370 12.87 -6.66 -7.59
C GLY A 370 14.15 -6.02 -8.12
N GLY A 371 14.28 -5.94 -9.45
CA GLY A 371 15.26 -5.11 -10.13
C GLY A 371 14.87 -3.64 -10.12
N ASP A 372 15.81 -2.74 -10.42
CA ASP A 372 15.65 -1.28 -10.41
C ASP A 372 15.09 -0.77 -9.07
N ARG A 373 15.57 -1.38 -7.98
CA ARG A 373 15.19 -1.10 -6.59
C ARG A 373 16.43 -1.09 -5.69
N ASP A 374 16.25 -0.76 -4.41
CA ASP A 374 17.32 -0.79 -3.41
C ASP A 374 18.04 -2.14 -3.39
N ARG A 375 19.28 -2.17 -3.89
CA ARG A 375 20.10 -3.38 -3.96
C ARG A 375 20.62 -3.81 -2.59
N THR A 376 20.73 -2.86 -1.65
CA THR A 376 21.31 -3.12 -0.33
C THR A 376 20.44 -4.04 0.53
N LYS A 377 19.13 -4.15 0.23
CA LYS A 377 18.22 -5.06 0.92
C LYS A 377 18.39 -6.53 0.49
N ARG A 378 18.98 -6.80 -0.69
CA ARG A 378 19.07 -8.16 -1.25
C ARG A 378 19.82 -9.13 -0.34
N PRO A 379 21.05 -8.83 0.12
CA PRO A 379 21.74 -9.71 1.06
C PRO A 379 21.04 -9.80 2.42
N LEU A 380 20.38 -8.74 2.88
CA LEU A 380 19.63 -8.76 4.14
C LEU A 380 18.44 -9.71 4.09
N MET A 381 17.76 -9.81 2.95
CA MET A 381 16.68 -10.79 2.73
C MET A 381 17.23 -12.23 2.73
N GLY A 382 18.40 -12.45 2.11
CA GLY A 382 19.10 -13.73 2.16
C GLY A 382 19.43 -14.15 3.59
N ALA A 383 19.94 -13.23 4.40
CA ALA A 383 20.25 -13.46 5.81
C ALA A 383 19.00 -13.77 6.65
N ALA A 384 17.91 -13.01 6.45
CA ALA A 384 16.63 -13.23 7.12
C ALA A 384 16.07 -14.63 6.80
N ALA A 385 16.11 -15.05 5.54
CA ALA A 385 15.69 -16.39 5.14
C ALA A 385 16.56 -17.47 5.79
N CYS A 386 17.88 -17.30 5.83
CA CYS A 386 18.79 -18.26 6.49
C CYS A 386 18.55 -18.41 7.99
N LYS A 387 18.10 -17.36 8.65
CA LYS A 387 17.89 -17.36 10.10
C LYS A 387 16.63 -18.12 10.52
N TYR A 388 15.57 -18.11 9.72
CA TYR A 388 14.24 -18.57 10.11
C TYR A 388 13.68 -19.74 9.31
N ALA A 389 14.15 -19.95 8.07
CA ALA A 389 13.66 -21.03 7.23
C ALA A 389 14.58 -22.26 7.24
N ASP A 390 13.99 -23.45 7.16
CA ASP A 390 14.71 -24.72 7.06
C ASP A 390 15.20 -24.98 5.64
N LYS A 391 14.38 -24.64 4.62
CA LYS A 391 14.73 -24.75 3.20
C LYS A 391 14.48 -23.42 2.49
N ILE A 392 15.40 -23.04 1.62
CA ILE A 392 15.36 -21.76 0.91
C ILE A 392 15.42 -22.01 -0.59
N ILE A 393 14.52 -21.37 -1.33
CA ILE A 393 14.51 -21.35 -2.79
C ILE A 393 14.57 -19.89 -3.25
N ILE A 394 15.70 -19.51 -3.86
CA ILE A 394 15.90 -18.16 -4.38
C ILE A 394 15.53 -18.17 -5.87
N THR A 395 14.66 -17.23 -6.27
CA THR A 395 14.11 -17.15 -7.62
C THR A 395 13.99 -15.69 -8.10
N SER A 396 13.50 -15.48 -9.32
CA SER A 396 13.17 -14.14 -9.80
C SER A 396 11.88 -13.63 -9.17
N ASP A 397 11.85 -12.34 -8.88
CA ASP A 397 10.63 -11.58 -8.61
C ASP A 397 10.24 -10.79 -9.89
N ASN A 398 10.32 -9.46 -9.88
CA ASN A 398 10.22 -8.58 -11.05
C ASN A 398 11.62 -8.06 -11.41
N PRO A 399 12.41 -8.71 -12.24
CA PRO A 399 13.78 -8.26 -12.55
C PRO A 399 13.80 -6.93 -13.32
N ARG A 400 12.71 -6.54 -13.96
CA ARG A 400 12.59 -5.32 -14.77
C ARG A 400 13.69 -5.23 -15.83
N SER A 401 14.59 -4.21 -15.75
CA SER A 401 15.71 -4.05 -16.67
C SER A 401 16.99 -4.81 -16.24
N GLU A 402 17.02 -5.31 -14.98
CA GLU A 402 18.22 -6.01 -14.47
C GLU A 402 18.21 -7.50 -14.86
N ASP A 403 19.41 -8.06 -14.99
CA ASP A 403 19.62 -9.50 -15.14
C ASP A 403 19.19 -10.25 -13.85
N PRO A 404 18.23 -11.17 -13.90
CA PRO A 404 17.76 -11.92 -12.74
C PRO A 404 18.86 -12.70 -12.03
N ILE A 405 19.88 -13.19 -12.77
CA ILE A 405 21.01 -13.93 -12.18
C ILE A 405 21.87 -13.01 -11.30
N LYS A 406 22.06 -11.76 -11.71
CA LYS A 406 22.78 -10.78 -10.89
C LYS A 406 22.04 -10.44 -9.60
N ILE A 407 20.69 -10.31 -9.69
CA ILE A 407 19.85 -10.08 -8.51
C ILE A 407 19.95 -11.26 -7.52
N ILE A 408 19.86 -12.49 -8.03
CA ILE A 408 20.04 -13.72 -7.25
C ILE A 408 21.43 -13.77 -6.63
N GLY A 409 22.46 -13.41 -7.39
CA GLY A 409 23.83 -13.31 -6.89
C GLY A 409 24.00 -12.34 -5.71
N ASP A 410 23.26 -11.21 -5.73
CA ASP A 410 23.28 -10.26 -4.62
C ASP A 410 22.55 -10.82 -3.38
N ILE A 411 21.47 -11.57 -3.55
CA ILE A 411 20.78 -12.25 -2.44
C ILE A 411 21.70 -13.28 -1.79
N LEU A 412 22.41 -14.07 -2.60
CA LEU A 412 23.34 -15.10 -2.15
C LEU A 412 24.51 -14.58 -1.30
N LYS A 413 24.89 -13.30 -1.45
CA LYS A 413 25.93 -12.67 -0.59
C LYS A 413 25.54 -12.65 0.88
N GLY A 414 24.24 -12.68 1.20
CA GLY A 414 23.73 -12.72 2.56
C GLY A 414 23.42 -14.11 3.10
N THR A 415 23.63 -15.15 2.30
CA THR A 415 23.33 -16.55 2.71
C THR A 415 24.58 -17.30 3.18
N ASP A 416 24.36 -18.32 4.01
CA ASP A 416 25.44 -19.23 4.38
C ASP A 416 25.75 -20.19 3.22
N LYS A 417 26.95 -20.09 2.66
CA LYS A 417 27.45 -20.90 1.53
C LYS A 417 27.58 -22.40 1.86
N LYS A 418 27.62 -22.77 3.14
CA LYS A 418 27.71 -24.17 3.58
C LYS A 418 26.33 -24.85 3.68
N ARG A 419 25.26 -24.09 3.51
CA ARG A 419 23.88 -24.58 3.65
C ARG A 419 23.50 -25.49 2.48
N ARG A 420 23.11 -26.73 2.79
CA ARG A 420 22.71 -27.73 1.78
C ARG A 420 21.25 -27.61 1.34
N ASP A 421 20.42 -26.90 2.11
CA ASP A 421 18.99 -26.69 1.88
C ASP A 421 18.69 -25.38 1.17
N LEU A 422 19.65 -24.84 0.42
CA LEU A 422 19.51 -23.65 -0.38
C LEU A 422 19.58 -24.00 -1.87
N PHE A 423 18.52 -23.64 -2.60
CA PHE A 423 18.35 -23.89 -4.02
C PHE A 423 18.20 -22.58 -4.77
N VAL A 424 18.63 -22.57 -6.02
CA VAL A 424 18.47 -21.46 -6.95
C VAL A 424 17.74 -21.95 -8.17
N GLU A 425 16.59 -21.36 -8.46
CA GLU A 425 15.83 -21.59 -9.70
C GLU A 425 15.30 -20.25 -10.22
N PRO A 426 15.88 -19.69 -11.28
CA PRO A 426 15.51 -18.38 -11.80
C PRO A 426 14.08 -18.30 -12.34
N ASP A 427 13.56 -19.39 -12.91
CA ASP A 427 12.17 -19.47 -13.37
C ASP A 427 11.25 -19.66 -12.17
N ARG A 428 10.45 -18.63 -11.86
CA ARG A 428 9.58 -18.65 -10.67
C ARG A 428 8.53 -19.75 -10.71
N ARG A 429 8.02 -20.14 -11.87
CA ARG A 429 7.07 -21.26 -11.98
C ARG A 429 7.74 -22.60 -11.64
N LYS A 430 8.97 -22.81 -12.14
CA LYS A 430 9.75 -24.00 -11.81
C LYS A 430 10.17 -24.00 -10.34
N ALA A 431 10.50 -22.84 -9.80
CA ALA A 431 10.81 -22.67 -8.39
C ALA A 431 9.61 -23.05 -7.49
N ILE A 432 8.39 -22.62 -7.84
CA ILE A 432 7.16 -23.02 -7.16
C ILE A 432 6.98 -24.54 -7.25
N ALA A 433 7.14 -25.13 -8.44
CA ALA A 433 7.05 -26.58 -8.61
C ALA A 433 8.08 -27.33 -7.77
N LEU A 434 9.32 -26.84 -7.69
CA LEU A 434 10.37 -27.38 -6.83
C LEU A 434 9.97 -27.32 -5.36
N ALA A 435 9.45 -26.19 -4.90
CA ALA A 435 8.99 -26.01 -3.50
C ALA A 435 7.92 -27.04 -3.13
N LEU A 436 6.88 -27.14 -3.97
CA LEU A 436 5.74 -28.04 -3.73
C LEU A 436 6.14 -29.53 -3.82
N LYS A 437 7.01 -29.88 -4.77
CA LYS A 437 7.49 -31.27 -4.95
C LYS A 437 8.37 -31.76 -3.78
N THR A 438 9.09 -30.82 -3.16
CA THR A 438 10.04 -31.16 -2.08
C THR A 438 9.46 -30.94 -0.68
N ALA A 439 8.21 -30.51 -0.57
CA ALA A 439 7.49 -30.38 0.68
C ALA A 439 6.97 -31.75 1.16
N GLU A 440 7.11 -31.99 2.45
CA GLU A 440 6.70 -33.22 3.14
C GLU A 440 5.48 -32.95 4.04
N PRO A 441 4.77 -33.99 4.53
CA PRO A 441 3.64 -33.79 5.44
C PRO A 441 4.02 -32.97 6.68
N GLY A 442 3.22 -31.94 6.97
CA GLY A 442 3.46 -31.03 8.10
C GLY A 442 4.33 -29.82 7.77
N ASP A 443 4.91 -29.73 6.57
CA ASP A 443 5.68 -28.58 6.12
C ASP A 443 4.80 -27.36 5.86
N THR A 444 5.43 -26.19 5.86
CA THR A 444 4.81 -24.92 5.42
C THR A 444 5.65 -24.32 4.31
N VAL A 445 5.04 -24.12 3.15
CA VAL A 445 5.65 -23.47 1.97
C VAL A 445 5.20 -22.03 1.92
N LEU A 446 6.13 -21.09 2.08
CA LEU A 446 5.90 -19.65 1.93
C LEU A 446 6.37 -19.18 0.55
N LEU A 447 5.45 -18.66 -0.27
CA LEU A 447 5.73 -17.95 -1.51
C LEU A 447 5.73 -16.44 -1.20
N ALA A 448 6.92 -15.84 -1.10
CA ALA A 448 7.08 -14.45 -0.69
C ALA A 448 7.46 -13.53 -1.85
N GLY A 449 7.00 -12.27 -1.77
CA GLY A 449 7.35 -11.17 -2.66
C GLY A 449 6.23 -10.73 -3.60
N LYS A 450 5.49 -11.66 -4.20
CA LYS A 450 4.46 -11.37 -5.21
C LYS A 450 3.08 -11.06 -4.62
N GLY A 451 2.68 -11.80 -3.58
CA GLY A 451 1.39 -11.61 -2.93
C GLY A 451 0.21 -11.62 -3.90
N HIS A 452 -0.42 -10.47 -4.10
CA HIS A 452 -1.58 -10.29 -4.99
C HIS A 452 -1.23 -10.10 -6.46
N GLU A 453 0.05 -9.87 -6.80
CA GLU A 453 0.47 -9.61 -8.19
C GLU A 453 0.24 -10.84 -9.08
N LYS A 454 -0.40 -10.63 -10.24
CA LYS A 454 -0.71 -11.67 -11.23
C LYS A 454 0.20 -11.60 -12.46
N TYR A 455 1.37 -11.01 -12.30
CA TYR A 455 2.32 -10.81 -13.41
C TYR A 455 3.77 -10.78 -12.90
N GLN A 456 4.69 -10.88 -13.85
CA GLN A 456 6.12 -10.67 -13.68
C GLN A 456 6.60 -9.62 -14.70
N LEU A 457 7.42 -8.66 -14.28
CA LEU A 457 8.01 -7.63 -15.15
C LEU A 457 9.41 -8.06 -15.54
N ILE A 458 9.62 -8.38 -16.81
CA ILE A 458 10.90 -8.85 -17.37
C ILE A 458 11.20 -8.06 -18.63
N GLY A 459 12.34 -7.36 -18.71
CA GLY A 459 12.76 -6.62 -19.91
C GLY A 459 11.76 -5.52 -20.33
N GLY A 460 10.97 -4.99 -19.41
CA GLY A 460 9.91 -4.01 -19.70
C GLY A 460 8.55 -4.63 -20.06
N GLU A 461 8.48 -5.95 -20.28
CA GLU A 461 7.24 -6.66 -20.59
C GLU A 461 6.55 -7.15 -19.31
N LYS A 462 5.21 -7.15 -19.34
CA LYS A 462 4.35 -7.64 -18.25
C LYS A 462 3.83 -9.03 -18.61
N LEU A 463 4.53 -10.07 -18.11
CA LEU A 463 4.20 -11.46 -18.37
C LEU A 463 3.22 -12.01 -17.32
N PRO A 464 2.15 -12.73 -17.68
CA PRO A 464 1.19 -13.29 -16.74
C PRO A 464 1.86 -14.30 -15.79
N LEU A 465 1.69 -14.11 -14.49
CA LEU A 465 2.12 -15.04 -13.43
C LEU A 465 1.20 -14.86 -12.22
N ASP A 466 0.25 -15.74 -12.03
CA ASP A 466 -0.57 -15.84 -10.81
C ASP A 466 -0.06 -17.04 -10.01
N GLU A 467 0.45 -16.79 -8.79
CA GLU A 467 1.01 -17.85 -7.95
C GLU A 467 -0.07 -18.82 -7.43
N ARG A 468 -1.30 -18.33 -7.15
CA ARG A 468 -2.42 -19.17 -6.72
C ARG A 468 -2.78 -20.18 -7.79
N GLU A 469 -2.98 -19.69 -9.01
CA GLU A 469 -3.29 -20.54 -10.15
C GLU A 469 -2.12 -21.50 -10.49
N THR A 470 -0.88 -21.04 -10.33
CA THR A 470 0.31 -21.88 -10.52
C THR A 470 0.34 -23.02 -9.51
N VAL A 471 0.10 -22.75 -8.22
CA VAL A 471 0.00 -23.78 -7.17
C VAL A 471 -1.16 -24.73 -7.46
N ARG A 472 -2.35 -24.21 -7.76
CA ARG A 472 -3.54 -25.03 -8.07
C ARG A 472 -3.29 -25.96 -9.26
N LYS A 473 -2.69 -25.44 -10.33
CA LYS A 473 -2.35 -26.24 -11.53
C LYS A 473 -1.35 -27.36 -11.21
N ILE A 474 -0.31 -27.07 -10.43
CA ILE A 474 0.72 -28.06 -10.07
C ILE A 474 0.11 -29.16 -9.17
N LEU A 475 -0.80 -28.82 -8.26
CA LEU A 475 -1.46 -29.75 -7.36
C LEU A 475 -2.70 -30.43 -7.98
N GLY A 476 -3.01 -30.19 -9.25
CA GLY A 476 -4.17 -30.78 -9.95
C GLY A 476 -5.53 -30.31 -9.40
N LEU A 477 -5.59 -29.11 -8.80
CA LEU A 477 -6.81 -28.54 -8.25
C LEU A 477 -7.61 -27.80 -9.32
N PRO A 478 -8.95 -27.74 -9.24
CA PRO A 478 -9.76 -26.97 -10.19
C PRO A 478 -9.41 -25.48 -10.13
N HIS A 479 -9.54 -24.80 -11.28
CA HIS A 479 -9.38 -23.35 -11.35
C HIS A 479 -10.33 -22.64 -10.36
N ASP A 480 -9.86 -21.58 -9.76
CA ASP A 480 -10.71 -20.74 -8.91
C ASP A 480 -11.71 -19.98 -9.80
N THR A 481 -12.91 -20.48 -9.92
CA THR A 481 -13.96 -19.89 -10.76
C THR A 481 -14.58 -18.64 -10.14
N GLY A 482 -14.03 -18.13 -9.02
CA GLY A 482 -14.53 -16.91 -8.38
C GLY A 482 -16.00 -17.03 -7.93
N ARG A 483 -16.55 -18.26 -7.80
CA ARG A 483 -17.91 -18.43 -7.31
C ARG A 483 -18.02 -17.91 -5.88
N LYS A 484 -18.70 -16.78 -5.73
CA LYS A 484 -19.30 -16.34 -4.46
C LYS A 484 -20.05 -17.54 -3.87
N LYS A 485 -19.54 -18.13 -2.80
CA LYS A 485 -20.45 -18.83 -1.89
C LYS A 485 -21.35 -17.73 -1.32
N GLN A 486 -22.60 -17.84 -1.65
CA GLN A 486 -23.70 -17.05 -1.13
C GLN A 486 -23.74 -17.09 0.41
#